data_538201e9ce4b6f6cd1e19247fa0f72dd
#
_entry.id   538201e9ce4b6f6cd1e19247fa0f72dd
#
_cell.length_a   1.000
_cell.length_b   1.000
_cell.length_c   1.000
_cell.angle_alpha   90.00
_cell.angle_beta   90.00
_cell.angle_gamma   90.00
#
_symmetry.space_group_name_H-M   'P 1'
#
loop_
_entity.id
_entity.type
_entity.pdbx_description
1 polymer ?
#
loop_
_entity_poly.entity_id
_entity_poly.type
_entity_poly.pdbx_seq_one_letter_code
_entity_poly.pdbx_strand_id
1 'polypeptide(L)'
;MTTFADYLKDLRTSKRIGVRELGRECGVTGMHISNMEKGKSLPSPELIVRLAQALEADVDEMSHRADHVAPEVVGVIQNQPKAVPNFLRSAKDLTPEQWAQLQNQVEEMAGTKSADDS
;
A
#
# COMPACT_ATOMS: atom_id res chain seq x y z
N MET A 1 10.38 -11.97 -10.86
CA MET A 1 9.77 -11.27 -9.78
C MET A 1 9.90 -9.79 -9.98
N THR A 2 8.81 -9.05 -9.85
CA THR A 2 8.82 -7.63 -10.15
C THR A 2 9.30 -6.84 -8.94
N THR A 3 10.36 -6.06 -9.09
CA THR A 3 10.84 -5.21 -8.02
C THR A 3 9.98 -3.96 -7.96
N PHE A 4 10.12 -3.17 -6.89
CA PHE A 4 9.42 -1.90 -6.80
C PHE A 4 9.80 -1.00 -7.98
N ALA A 5 11.08 -1.00 -8.37
CA ALA A 5 11.55 -0.19 -9.48
C ALA A 5 10.81 -0.54 -10.77
N ASP A 6 10.69 -1.83 -11.06
CA ASP A 6 9.99 -2.27 -12.26
C ASP A 6 8.50 -1.96 -12.17
N TYR A 7 7.91 -2.18 -11.00
CA TYR A 7 6.50 -1.91 -10.76
C TYR A 7 6.19 -0.43 -11.02
N LEU A 8 7.00 0.46 -10.47
CA LEU A 8 6.80 1.89 -10.63
C LEU A 8 6.91 2.30 -12.11
N LYS A 9 7.95 1.81 -12.78
CA LYS A 9 8.17 2.14 -14.18
C LYS A 9 7.02 1.65 -15.05
N ASP A 10 6.53 0.42 -14.79
CA ASP A 10 5.44 -0.14 -15.58
C ASP A 10 4.17 0.66 -15.39
N LEU A 11 3.85 1.06 -14.16
CA LEU A 11 2.67 1.87 -13.91
C LEU A 11 2.79 3.22 -14.61
N ARG A 12 3.94 3.85 -14.49
CA ARG A 12 4.14 5.17 -15.07
C ARG A 12 4.03 5.13 -16.60
N THR A 13 4.70 4.16 -17.22
CA THR A 13 4.67 4.08 -18.67
C THR A 13 3.31 3.67 -19.20
N SER A 14 2.58 2.85 -18.46
CA SER A 14 1.24 2.46 -18.88
C SER A 14 0.28 3.66 -18.83
N LYS A 15 0.55 4.64 -17.97
CA LYS A 15 -0.23 5.85 -17.92
C LYS A 15 0.32 6.92 -18.89
N ARG A 16 1.42 6.62 -19.56
CA ARG A 16 2.05 7.52 -20.51
C ARG A 16 2.43 8.86 -19.89
N ILE A 17 2.95 8.81 -18.67
CA ILE A 17 3.39 10.00 -17.96
C ILE A 17 4.91 10.00 -17.90
N GLY A 18 5.53 11.16 -18.12
CA GLY A 18 6.98 11.27 -18.01
C GLY A 18 7.44 11.37 -16.56
N VAL A 19 8.73 11.16 -16.33
CA VAL A 19 9.26 11.21 -14.96
C VAL A 19 9.13 12.61 -14.36
N ARG A 20 9.26 13.66 -15.18
CA ARG A 20 9.12 15.01 -14.67
C ARG A 20 7.70 15.30 -14.25
N GLU A 21 6.75 14.85 -15.04
CA GLU A 21 5.34 15.09 -14.74
C GLU A 21 4.94 14.34 -13.47
N LEU A 22 5.34 13.09 -13.35
CA LEU A 22 5.03 12.31 -12.15
C LEU A 22 5.68 12.95 -10.93
N GLY A 23 6.93 13.39 -11.05
CA GLY A 23 7.60 14.05 -9.96
C GLY A 23 6.87 15.30 -9.52
N ARG A 24 6.41 16.09 -10.48
CA ARG A 24 5.68 17.31 -10.18
C ARG A 24 4.39 17.01 -9.43
N GLU A 25 3.67 15.96 -9.82
CA GLU A 25 2.44 15.59 -9.15
C GLU A 25 2.68 15.08 -7.73
N CYS A 26 3.83 14.49 -7.48
CA CYS A 26 4.16 13.93 -6.19
C CYS A 26 5.00 14.85 -5.31
N GLY A 27 5.37 16.02 -5.83
CA GLY A 27 6.16 16.96 -5.06
C GLY A 27 7.63 16.61 -4.98
N VAL A 28 8.16 15.86 -5.94
CA VAL A 28 9.58 15.50 -5.99
C VAL A 28 10.12 15.76 -7.39
N THR A 29 11.41 15.61 -7.57
CA THR A 29 12.01 15.87 -8.88
C THR A 29 11.86 14.66 -9.80
N GLY A 30 11.95 14.89 -11.10
CA GLY A 30 11.97 13.78 -12.05
C GLY A 30 13.19 12.89 -11.85
N MET A 31 14.30 13.47 -11.41
CA MET A 31 15.50 12.69 -11.10
C MET A 31 15.21 11.71 -9.96
N HIS A 32 14.45 12.12 -8.95
CA HIS A 32 14.11 11.24 -7.85
C HIS A 32 13.26 10.06 -8.35
N ILE A 33 12.28 10.35 -9.21
CA ILE A 33 11.49 9.29 -9.83
C ILE A 33 12.39 8.34 -10.62
N SER A 34 13.28 8.90 -11.42
CA SER A 34 14.20 8.10 -12.23
C SER A 34 15.08 7.22 -11.36
N ASN A 35 15.57 7.74 -10.24
CA ASN A 35 16.41 6.95 -9.34
C ASN A 35 15.64 5.79 -8.72
N MET A 36 14.37 6.01 -8.39
CA MET A 36 13.56 4.92 -7.86
C MET A 36 13.34 3.85 -8.92
N GLU A 37 13.17 4.24 -10.19
CA GLU A 37 12.98 3.28 -11.27
C GLU A 37 14.26 2.53 -11.62
N LYS A 38 15.40 3.05 -11.22
CA LYS A 38 16.67 2.37 -11.42
C LYS A 38 17.08 1.55 -10.20
N GLY A 39 16.25 1.54 -9.18
CA GLY A 39 16.56 0.77 -7.97
C GLY A 39 17.57 1.44 -7.07
N LYS A 40 17.87 2.73 -7.28
CA LYS A 40 18.86 3.43 -6.48
C LYS A 40 18.29 3.98 -5.18
N SER A 41 16.98 4.15 -5.08
CA SER A 41 16.36 4.62 -3.86
C SER A 41 14.95 4.06 -3.75
N LEU A 42 14.42 4.03 -2.55
CA LEU A 42 13.05 3.61 -2.28
C LEU A 42 12.27 4.82 -1.76
N PRO A 43 10.97 4.87 -2.00
CA PRO A 43 10.18 6.00 -1.53
C PRO A 43 9.88 5.89 -0.04
N SER A 44 9.62 7.04 0.58
CA SER A 44 9.12 7.05 1.94
C SER A 44 7.65 6.63 1.93
N PRO A 45 7.08 6.25 3.07
CA PRO A 45 5.65 5.90 3.11
C PRO A 45 4.74 7.03 2.63
N GLU A 46 5.10 8.28 2.91
CA GLU A 46 4.31 9.42 2.47
C GLU A 46 4.36 9.56 0.94
N LEU A 47 5.53 9.33 0.37
CA LEU A 47 5.67 9.41 -1.07
C LEU A 47 4.90 8.29 -1.75
N ILE A 48 4.84 7.11 -1.14
CA ILE A 48 4.05 6.00 -1.68
C ILE A 48 2.59 6.40 -1.84
N VAL A 49 2.03 7.08 -0.84
CA VAL A 49 0.63 7.51 -0.93
C VAL A 49 0.45 8.47 -2.13
N ARG A 50 1.38 9.40 -2.33
CA ARG A 50 1.28 10.33 -3.44
C ARG A 50 1.46 9.64 -4.79
N LEU A 51 2.39 8.69 -4.86
CA LEU A 51 2.60 7.93 -6.09
C LEU A 51 1.38 7.10 -6.44
N ALA A 52 0.79 6.45 -5.44
CA ALA A 52 -0.39 5.63 -5.67
C ALA A 52 -1.56 6.49 -6.15
N GLN A 53 -1.73 7.67 -5.57
CA GLN A 53 -2.78 8.57 -6.01
C GLN A 53 -2.55 9.05 -7.44
N ALA A 54 -1.33 9.45 -7.75
CA ALA A 54 -1.02 9.95 -9.09
C ALA A 54 -1.15 8.88 -10.16
N LEU A 55 -0.83 7.64 -9.81
CA LEU A 55 -0.86 6.53 -10.76
C LEU A 55 -2.13 5.70 -10.66
N GLU A 56 -3.04 6.09 -9.76
CA GLU A 56 -4.30 5.36 -9.54
C GLU A 56 -4.03 3.91 -9.18
N ALA A 57 -3.06 3.69 -8.33
CA ALA A 57 -2.65 2.36 -7.91
C ALA A 57 -3.05 2.13 -6.46
N ASP A 58 -3.02 0.86 -6.06
CA ASP A 58 -3.38 0.48 -4.71
C ASP A 58 -2.22 0.81 -3.77
N VAL A 59 -2.49 1.57 -2.70
CA VAL A 59 -1.46 1.98 -1.76
C VAL A 59 -0.85 0.78 -1.05
N ASP A 60 -1.69 -0.19 -0.67
CA ASP A 60 -1.19 -1.36 0.06
C ASP A 60 -0.29 -2.22 -0.82
N GLU A 61 -0.66 -2.39 -2.07
CA GLU A 61 0.18 -3.16 -2.98
C GLU A 61 1.50 -2.45 -3.22
N MET A 62 1.46 -1.15 -3.45
CA MET A 62 2.68 -0.37 -3.68
C MET A 62 3.57 -0.41 -2.44
N SER A 63 2.98 -0.29 -1.23
CA SER A 63 3.73 -0.36 0.01
C SER A 63 4.41 -1.72 0.17
N HIS A 64 3.68 -2.78 -0.14
CA HIS A 64 4.23 -4.13 -0.06
C HIS A 64 5.43 -4.29 -1.00
N ARG A 65 5.32 -3.76 -2.22
CA ARG A 65 6.41 -3.88 -3.17
C ARG A 65 7.62 -3.05 -2.76
N ALA A 66 7.43 -2.01 -1.95
CA ALA A 66 8.51 -1.19 -1.44
C ALA A 66 8.95 -1.66 -0.03
N ASP A 67 8.38 -2.80 0.44
CA ASP A 67 8.70 -3.35 1.76
C ASP A 67 8.29 -2.41 2.88
N HIS A 68 7.20 -1.67 2.69
CA HIS A 68 6.64 -0.81 3.73
C HIS A 68 5.22 -1.24 4.04
N VAL A 69 4.73 -0.82 5.19
CA VAL A 69 3.33 -1.01 5.55
C VAL A 69 2.70 0.37 5.56
N ALA A 70 1.47 0.49 5.03
CA ALA A 70 0.80 1.78 4.96
C ALA A 70 0.71 2.43 6.34
N PRO A 71 0.88 3.75 6.44
CA PRO A 71 0.89 4.41 7.75
C PRO A 71 -0.36 4.18 8.58
N GLU A 72 -1.53 4.11 7.95
CA GLU A 72 -2.75 3.86 8.70
C GLU A 72 -2.76 2.46 9.30
N VAL A 73 -2.16 1.48 8.63
CA VAL A 73 -2.07 0.12 9.14
C VAL A 73 -1.07 0.06 10.29
N VAL A 74 0.04 0.79 10.16
CA VAL A 74 1.01 0.90 11.24
C VAL A 74 0.32 1.48 12.48
N GLY A 75 -0.54 2.48 12.29
CA GLY A 75 -1.29 3.07 13.39
C GLY A 75 -2.16 2.07 14.12
N VAL A 76 -2.83 1.18 13.37
CA VAL A 76 -3.66 0.16 13.99
C VAL A 76 -2.80 -0.77 14.84
N ILE A 77 -1.64 -1.18 14.31
CA ILE A 77 -0.74 -2.05 15.04
C ILE A 77 -0.26 -1.35 16.33
N GLN A 78 0.10 -0.07 16.22
CA GLN A 78 0.57 0.67 17.38
C GLN A 78 -0.51 0.86 18.44
N ASN A 79 -1.77 0.98 18.02
CA ASN A 79 -2.86 1.12 18.96
C ASN A 79 -3.25 -0.18 19.65
N GLN A 80 -2.89 -1.32 19.06
CA GLN A 80 -3.18 -2.63 19.63
C GLN A 80 -1.89 -3.44 19.64
N PRO A 81 -0.93 -3.06 20.47
CA PRO A 81 0.44 -3.62 20.36
C PRO A 81 0.55 -5.09 20.73
N LYS A 82 -0.48 -5.67 21.39
CA LYS A 82 -0.46 -7.08 21.68
C LYS A 82 -1.46 -7.83 20.83
N ALA A 83 -2.65 -7.26 20.68
CA ALA A 83 -3.74 -7.95 19.99
C ALA A 83 -3.44 -8.17 18.50
N VAL A 84 -2.93 -7.16 17.83
CA VAL A 84 -2.68 -7.29 16.38
C VAL A 84 -1.54 -8.27 16.09
N PRO A 85 -0.37 -8.18 16.74
CA PRO A 85 0.67 -9.18 16.48
C PRO A 85 0.24 -10.60 16.81
N ASN A 86 -0.50 -10.81 17.91
CA ASN A 86 -0.96 -12.13 18.25
C ASN A 86 -1.95 -12.65 17.22
N PHE A 87 -2.86 -11.79 16.76
CA PHE A 87 -3.82 -12.17 15.72
C PHE A 87 -3.08 -12.58 14.45
N LEU A 88 -2.10 -11.79 14.02
CA LEU A 88 -1.38 -12.08 12.80
C LEU A 88 -0.61 -13.40 12.89
N ARG A 89 -0.01 -13.69 14.04
CA ARG A 89 0.68 -14.96 14.22
C ARG A 89 -0.28 -16.14 14.11
N SER A 90 -1.48 -15.98 14.66
CA SER A 90 -2.48 -17.04 14.61
C SER A 90 -3.04 -17.21 13.19
N ALA A 91 -3.07 -16.15 12.42
CA ALA A 91 -3.70 -16.16 11.10
C ALA A 91 -2.74 -16.38 9.95
N LYS A 92 -1.45 -16.52 10.22
CA LYS A 92 -0.45 -16.50 9.15
C LYS A 92 -0.60 -17.60 8.12
N ASP A 93 -1.17 -18.74 8.52
CA ASP A 93 -1.30 -19.86 7.61
C ASP A 93 -2.68 -20.01 6.99
N LEU A 94 -3.54 -19.02 7.14
CA LEU A 94 -4.87 -19.09 6.55
C LEU A 94 -4.82 -19.04 5.04
N THR A 95 -5.72 -19.76 4.41
CA THR A 95 -5.85 -19.72 2.94
C THR A 95 -6.52 -18.41 2.54
N PRO A 96 -6.43 -18.02 1.25
CA PRO A 96 -7.14 -16.82 0.80
C PRO A 96 -8.64 -16.88 1.07
N GLU A 97 -9.25 -18.07 0.94
CA GLU A 97 -10.67 -18.20 1.23
C GLU A 97 -10.96 -17.97 2.71
N GLN A 98 -10.09 -18.46 3.56
CA GLN A 98 -10.25 -18.26 4.99
C GLN A 98 -10.06 -16.80 5.37
N TRP A 99 -9.11 -16.12 4.72
CA TRP A 99 -8.94 -14.69 4.92
C TRP A 99 -10.19 -13.92 4.51
N ALA A 100 -10.83 -14.31 3.41
CA ALA A 100 -12.06 -13.67 2.95
C ALA A 100 -13.20 -13.88 3.96
N GLN A 101 -13.31 -15.09 4.51
CA GLN A 101 -14.32 -15.36 5.52
C GLN A 101 -14.09 -14.51 6.76
N LEU A 102 -12.84 -14.40 7.17
CA LEU A 102 -12.50 -13.61 8.33
C LEU A 102 -12.81 -12.13 8.08
N GLN A 103 -12.51 -11.64 6.89
CA GLN A 103 -12.81 -10.27 6.52
C GLN A 103 -14.31 -9.99 6.63
N ASN A 104 -15.15 -10.93 6.19
CA ASN A 104 -16.58 -10.77 6.29
C ASN A 104 -17.03 -10.70 7.76
N GLN A 105 -16.44 -11.52 8.62
CA GLN A 105 -16.78 -11.49 10.04
C GLN A 105 -16.38 -10.15 10.65
N VAL A 106 -15.22 -9.63 10.30
CA VAL A 106 -14.76 -8.35 10.83
C VAL A 106 -15.70 -7.23 10.36
N GLU A 107 -16.10 -7.29 9.10
CA GLU A 107 -17.01 -6.28 8.58
C GLU A 107 -18.37 -6.33 9.29
N GLU A 108 -18.83 -7.52 9.64
CA GLU A 108 -20.07 -7.63 10.38
C GLU A 108 -19.95 -7.01 11.76
N MET A 109 -18.82 -7.22 12.41
CA MET A 109 -18.63 -6.69 13.74
C MET A 109 -18.47 -5.18 13.74
N ALA A 110 -17.77 -4.64 12.74
CA ALA A 110 -17.48 -3.23 12.69
C ALA A 110 -18.40 -2.49 11.77
N GLY A 111 -18.64 -3.07 10.64
CA GLY A 111 -19.36 -2.40 9.61
C GLY A 111 -20.81 -2.52 9.70
N THR A 112 -21.26 -3.61 10.26
CA THR A 112 -22.67 -3.81 10.38
C THR A 112 -23.28 -2.67 11.05
N LYS A 113 -22.62 -2.17 12.03
CA LYS A 113 -23.16 -1.09 12.66
C LYS A 113 -23.33 0.03 11.77
N SER A 114 -22.40 0.31 10.94
CA SER A 114 -22.56 1.44 10.08
C SER A 114 -23.62 1.18 9.06
N ALA A 115 -23.75 -0.01 8.61
CA ALA A 115 -24.73 -0.30 7.61
C ALA A 115 -26.09 -0.31 8.21
N ASP A 116 -26.16 -0.79 9.44
CA ASP A 116 -27.42 -0.92 10.01
C ASP A 116 -27.90 0.24 10.65
N ASP A 117 -27.08 1.11 10.95
CA ASP A 117 -27.46 2.25 11.55
C ASP A 117 -28.42 2.93 10.91
N SER A 118 -28.59 2.55 9.83
CA SER A 118 -29.65 3.12 9.15
C SER A 118 -30.92 3.00 9.82
#